data_48ec4f82db5a4f8194224df9a1b0cd06
#
_entry.id   48ec4f82db5a4f8194224df9a1b0cd06
#
_cell.length_a   1.000
_cell.length_b   1.000
_cell.length_c   1.000
_cell.angle_alpha   90.00
_cell.angle_beta   90.00
_cell.angle_gamma   90.00
#
_symmetry.space_group_name_H-M   'P 1'
#
loop_
_entity.id
_entity.type
_entity.pdbx_description
1 polymer ?
#
loop_
_entity_poly.entity_id
_entity_poly.type
_entity_poly.pdbx_seq_one_letter_code
_entity_poly.pdbx_strand_id
1 'polypeptide(L)'
;PAAISERIEVRRLMAWFNEKFFEEASGPLVMERIYKRFMNEQDGGGAPATDVIRAAKNNVRYHLSYIGWLARTRNFLAGDRPTYADLAAAAHLSAIDYLGDVPWSEDDAAKAWYARVKSRPSFRPLLSEWLAGVPASRTYVDLDF
;
A
#
# COMPACT_ATOMS: atom_id res chain seq x y z
N PRO A 1 8.55 -3.35 20.10
CA PRO A 1 9.21 -2.30 20.88
C PRO A 1 9.04 -2.51 22.38
N ALA A 2 10.06 -2.19 23.18
CA ALA A 2 10.01 -2.33 24.63
C ALA A 2 9.33 -1.13 25.29
N ALA A 3 9.58 0.09 24.77
CA ALA A 3 9.01 1.32 25.31
C ALA A 3 7.51 1.46 25.00
N ILE A 4 6.76 1.99 25.96
CA ILE A 4 5.32 2.21 25.81
C ILE A 4 5.03 3.21 24.68
N SER A 5 5.79 4.30 24.60
CA SER A 5 5.65 5.32 23.55
C SER A 5 5.84 4.74 22.14
N GLU A 6 6.83 3.87 21.95
CA GLU A 6 7.05 3.19 20.68
C GLU A 6 5.87 2.27 20.33
N ARG A 7 5.33 1.53 21.30
CA ARG A 7 4.16 0.68 21.09
C ARG A 7 2.91 1.48 20.71
N ILE A 8 2.71 2.63 21.32
CA ILE A 8 1.61 3.54 20.98
C ILE A 8 1.75 4.00 19.53
N GLU A 9 2.95 4.44 19.13
CA GLU A 9 3.19 4.91 17.76
C GLU A 9 3.00 3.80 16.72
N VAL A 10 3.50 2.59 16.98
CA VAL A 10 3.27 1.44 16.10
C VAL A 10 1.77 1.16 15.94
N ARG A 11 1.02 1.13 17.03
CA ARG A 11 -0.44 0.89 16.99
C ARG A 11 -1.18 1.99 16.25
N ARG A 12 -0.81 3.24 16.47
CA ARG A 12 -1.39 4.40 15.79
C ARG A 12 -1.19 4.30 14.28
N LEU A 13 0.01 3.95 13.82
CA LEU A 13 0.32 3.80 12.41
C LEU A 13 -0.37 2.56 11.81
N MET A 14 -0.43 1.45 12.54
CA MET A 14 -1.20 0.28 12.11
C MET A 14 -2.67 0.63 11.87
N ALA A 15 -3.30 1.35 12.80
CA ALA A 15 -4.69 1.80 12.65
C ALA A 15 -4.81 2.75 11.45
N TRP A 16 -3.87 3.70 11.26
CA TRP A 16 -3.85 4.57 10.10
C TRP A 16 -3.89 3.79 8.78
N PHE A 17 -3.03 2.79 8.61
CA PHE A 17 -2.98 2.04 7.36
C PHE A 17 -4.11 1.03 7.20
N ASN A 18 -4.50 0.33 8.26
CA ASN A 18 -5.55 -0.68 8.20
C ASN A 18 -6.97 -0.09 8.12
N GLU A 19 -7.16 1.14 8.56
CA GLU A 19 -8.45 1.82 8.54
C GLU A 19 -8.45 2.95 7.52
N LYS A 20 -7.80 4.07 7.81
CA LYS A 20 -7.86 5.28 6.98
C LYS A 20 -7.31 5.06 5.56
N PHE A 21 -6.11 4.49 5.42
CA PHE A 21 -5.54 4.21 4.10
C PHE A 21 -6.38 3.18 3.34
N PHE A 22 -6.87 2.16 4.02
CA PHE A 22 -7.76 1.17 3.41
C PHE A 22 -9.04 1.84 2.89
N GLU A 23 -9.74 2.61 3.70
CA GLU A 23 -11.00 3.26 3.33
C GLU A 23 -10.83 4.30 2.21
N GLU A 24 -9.74 5.06 2.23
CA GLU A 24 -9.53 6.17 1.30
C GLU A 24 -8.83 5.78 0.01
N ALA A 25 -8.04 4.71 0.00
CA ALA A 25 -7.16 4.38 -1.12
C ALA A 25 -7.23 2.91 -1.54
N SER A 26 -6.68 1.98 -0.75
CA SER A 26 -6.51 0.60 -1.22
C SER A 26 -7.82 -0.14 -1.39
N GLY A 27 -8.77 0.01 -0.51
CA GLY A 27 -10.09 -0.61 -0.59
C GLY A 27 -10.86 -0.21 -1.86
N PRO A 28 -11.09 1.09 -2.11
CA PRO A 28 -11.76 1.55 -3.32
C PRO A 28 -11.05 1.11 -4.61
N LEU A 29 -9.71 1.17 -4.67
CA LEU A 29 -8.98 0.73 -5.86
C LEU A 29 -9.13 -0.76 -6.13
N VAL A 30 -8.99 -1.58 -5.10
CA VAL A 30 -9.17 -3.04 -5.24
C VAL A 30 -10.63 -3.38 -5.59
N MET A 31 -11.60 -2.71 -4.98
CA MET A 31 -13.02 -2.89 -5.29
C MET A 31 -13.30 -2.59 -6.76
N GLU A 32 -12.91 -1.40 -7.23
CA GLU A 32 -13.22 -0.93 -8.58
C GLU A 32 -12.46 -1.71 -9.67
N ARG A 33 -11.19 -2.06 -9.42
CA ARG A 33 -10.34 -2.70 -10.43
C ARG A 33 -10.41 -4.23 -10.43
N ILE A 34 -10.75 -4.83 -9.28
CA ILE A 34 -10.74 -6.29 -9.13
C ILE A 34 -12.13 -6.83 -8.84
N TYR A 35 -12.72 -6.52 -7.69
CA TYR A 35 -13.90 -7.20 -7.21
C TYR A 35 -15.11 -7.00 -8.13
N LYS A 36 -15.34 -5.81 -8.66
CA LYS A 36 -16.44 -5.55 -9.60
C LYS A 36 -16.42 -6.43 -10.84
N ARG A 37 -15.27 -6.93 -11.26
CA ARG A 37 -15.18 -7.87 -12.41
C ARG A 37 -15.77 -9.25 -12.12
N PHE A 38 -15.80 -9.63 -10.84
CA PHE A 38 -16.26 -10.95 -10.40
C PHE A 38 -17.62 -10.90 -9.69
N MET A 39 -18.14 -9.70 -9.43
CA MET A 39 -19.44 -9.50 -8.80
C MET A 39 -20.54 -9.42 -9.85
N ASN A 40 -21.75 -9.92 -9.52
CA ASN A 40 -22.93 -9.71 -10.33
C ASN A 40 -23.35 -8.23 -10.32
N GLU A 41 -24.02 -7.77 -11.37
CA GLU A 41 -24.51 -6.38 -11.43
C GLU A 41 -25.45 -6.03 -10.26
N GLN A 42 -26.27 -7.00 -9.83
CA GLN A 42 -27.17 -6.84 -8.68
C GLN A 42 -26.44 -6.63 -7.35
N ASP A 43 -25.22 -7.13 -7.24
CA ASP A 43 -24.35 -7.02 -6.06
C ASP A 43 -23.36 -5.84 -6.16
N GLY A 44 -23.52 -4.97 -7.16
CA GLY A 44 -22.65 -3.81 -7.39
C GLY A 44 -21.48 -4.06 -8.34
N GLY A 45 -21.48 -5.17 -9.06
CA GLY A 45 -20.52 -5.46 -10.13
C GLY A 45 -20.71 -4.56 -11.36
N GLY A 46 -19.85 -4.69 -12.34
CA GLY A 46 -19.92 -3.96 -13.59
C GLY A 46 -18.69 -3.10 -13.89
N ALA A 47 -18.88 -2.06 -14.70
CA ALA A 47 -17.77 -1.19 -15.09
C ALA A 47 -17.18 -0.42 -13.90
N PRO A 48 -15.84 -0.25 -13.85
CA PRO A 48 -15.20 0.54 -12.81
C PRO A 48 -15.67 2.00 -12.81
N ALA A 49 -15.95 2.55 -11.63
CA ALA A 49 -16.30 3.96 -11.46
C ALA A 49 -15.03 4.82 -11.52
N THR A 50 -14.85 5.56 -12.60
CA THR A 50 -13.63 6.34 -12.88
C THR A 50 -13.42 7.51 -11.92
N ASP A 51 -14.47 8.09 -11.40
CA ASP A 51 -14.44 9.14 -10.37
C ASP A 51 -13.95 8.61 -9.03
N VAL A 52 -14.40 7.42 -8.61
CA VAL A 52 -13.91 6.73 -7.41
C VAL A 52 -12.43 6.40 -7.54
N ILE A 53 -12.01 5.83 -8.68
CA ILE A 53 -10.60 5.53 -8.96
C ILE A 53 -9.75 6.79 -8.88
N ARG A 54 -10.19 7.90 -9.48
CA ARG A 54 -9.47 9.18 -9.47
C ARG A 54 -9.32 9.72 -8.05
N ALA A 55 -10.39 9.72 -7.26
CA ALA A 55 -10.35 10.15 -5.87
C ALA A 55 -9.39 9.29 -5.04
N ALA A 56 -9.48 7.97 -5.16
CA ALA A 56 -8.61 7.04 -4.45
C ALA A 56 -7.12 7.23 -4.85
N LYS A 57 -6.81 7.45 -6.13
CA LYS A 57 -5.45 7.74 -6.59
C LYS A 57 -4.90 9.06 -6.03
N ASN A 58 -5.73 10.08 -5.88
CA ASN A 58 -5.34 11.31 -5.19
C ASN A 58 -5.03 11.06 -3.71
N ASN A 59 -5.82 10.22 -3.06
CA ASN A 59 -5.56 9.80 -1.68
C ASN A 59 -4.28 8.99 -1.56
N VAL A 60 -3.96 8.12 -2.53
CA VAL A 60 -2.66 7.41 -2.58
C VAL A 60 -1.50 8.40 -2.54
N ARG A 61 -1.55 9.49 -3.31
CA ARG A 61 -0.49 10.52 -3.30
C ARG A 61 -0.33 11.17 -1.92
N TYR A 62 -1.45 11.49 -1.28
CA TYR A 62 -1.43 12.05 0.07
C TYR A 62 -0.76 11.08 1.07
N HIS A 63 -1.18 9.82 1.07
CA HIS A 63 -0.60 8.81 1.95
C HIS A 63 0.86 8.50 1.63
N LEU A 64 1.23 8.49 0.34
CA LEU A 64 2.61 8.29 -0.09
C LEU A 64 3.51 9.41 0.43
N SER A 65 3.05 10.66 0.34
CA SER A 65 3.75 11.82 0.92
C SER A 65 3.94 11.69 2.45
N TYR A 66 2.93 11.18 3.15
CA TYR A 66 3.04 10.92 4.59
C TYR A 66 4.07 9.82 4.91
N ILE A 67 4.05 8.72 4.15
CA ILE A 67 5.05 7.65 4.26
C ILE A 67 6.44 8.21 4.00
N GLY A 68 6.61 9.00 2.95
CA GLY A 68 7.88 9.64 2.62
C GLY A 68 8.39 10.57 3.71
N TRP A 69 7.50 11.34 4.33
CA TRP A 69 7.86 12.19 5.47
C TRP A 69 8.34 11.35 6.66
N LEU A 70 7.62 10.29 7.02
CA LEU A 70 8.03 9.36 8.08
C LEU A 70 9.39 8.73 7.76
N ALA A 71 9.58 8.25 6.53
CA ALA A 71 10.82 7.60 6.09
C ALA A 71 12.04 8.55 6.06
N ARG A 72 11.84 9.83 5.76
CA ARG A 72 12.89 10.85 5.80
C ARG A 72 13.30 11.21 7.23
N THR A 73 12.35 11.24 8.14
CA THR A 73 12.59 11.61 9.54
C THR A 73 12.98 10.44 10.42
N ARG A 74 12.75 9.23 9.94
CA ARG A 74 13.00 7.95 10.63
C ARG A 74 13.50 6.93 9.60
N ASN A 75 14.17 5.88 10.01
CA ASN A 75 14.60 4.82 9.08
C ASN A 75 13.42 3.95 8.60
N PHE A 76 12.47 3.72 9.50
CA PHE A 76 11.20 3.02 9.27
C PHE A 76 10.04 3.86 9.80
N LEU A 77 8.80 3.49 9.51
CA LEU A 77 7.66 4.35 9.76
C LEU A 77 7.48 4.72 11.24
N ALA A 78 7.79 3.79 12.16
CA ALA A 78 7.65 4.03 13.60
C ALA A 78 8.96 4.28 14.34
N GLY A 79 10.10 4.35 13.65
CA GLY A 79 11.44 4.57 14.27
C GLY A 79 12.58 3.96 13.47
N ASP A 80 13.63 3.52 14.15
CA ASP A 80 14.87 3.07 13.50
C ASP A 80 14.84 1.61 13.06
N ARG A 81 13.83 0.83 13.45
CA ARG A 81 13.71 -0.59 13.16
C ARG A 81 12.37 -0.90 12.48
N PRO A 82 12.33 -1.94 11.63
CA PRO A 82 11.06 -2.37 11.04
C PRO A 82 10.10 -2.86 12.14
N THR A 83 8.85 -2.47 12.00
CA THR A 83 7.76 -2.80 12.93
C THR A 83 6.55 -3.31 12.17
N TYR A 84 5.50 -3.69 12.90
CA TYR A 84 4.22 -4.02 12.29
C TYR A 84 3.56 -2.85 11.53
N ALA A 85 3.94 -1.59 11.85
CA ALA A 85 3.49 -0.43 11.08
C ALA A 85 4.00 -0.48 9.63
N ASP A 86 5.27 -0.88 9.44
CA ASP A 86 5.86 -1.02 8.11
C ASP A 86 5.20 -2.17 7.34
N LEU A 87 4.91 -3.29 8.01
CA LEU A 87 4.24 -4.42 7.38
C LEU A 87 2.81 -4.08 6.98
N ALA A 88 2.05 -3.39 7.84
CA ALA A 88 0.69 -2.96 7.53
C ALA A 88 0.66 -2.02 6.31
N ALA A 89 1.50 -0.99 6.33
CA ALA A 89 1.60 -0.06 5.21
C ALA A 89 2.01 -0.75 3.90
N ALA A 90 3.05 -1.58 3.96
CA ALA A 90 3.56 -2.28 2.78
C ALA A 90 2.58 -3.31 2.23
N ALA A 91 1.82 -3.99 3.08
CA ALA A 91 0.78 -4.94 2.65
C ALA A 91 -0.32 -4.25 1.84
N HIS A 92 -0.84 -3.12 2.32
CA HIS A 92 -1.81 -2.33 1.57
C HIS A 92 -1.23 -1.74 0.28
N LEU A 93 -0.01 -1.21 0.34
CA LEU A 93 0.68 -0.71 -0.84
C LEU A 93 0.95 -1.80 -1.88
N SER A 94 1.29 -3.02 -1.45
CA SER A 94 1.54 -4.12 -2.39
C SER A 94 0.31 -4.45 -3.24
N ALA A 95 -0.89 -4.39 -2.67
CA ALA A 95 -2.12 -4.62 -3.41
C ALA A 95 -2.33 -3.59 -4.55
N ILE A 96 -2.10 -2.31 -4.27
CA ILE A 96 -2.25 -1.25 -5.27
C ILE A 96 -1.01 -1.07 -6.15
N ASP A 97 0.17 -1.46 -5.70
CA ASP A 97 1.37 -1.58 -6.54
C ASP A 97 1.19 -2.68 -7.59
N TYR A 98 0.60 -3.82 -7.21
CA TYR A 98 0.19 -4.86 -8.16
C TYR A 98 -0.66 -4.30 -9.30
N LEU A 99 -1.57 -3.38 -9.00
CA LEU A 99 -2.45 -2.72 -9.95
C LEU A 99 -1.78 -1.59 -10.76
N GLY A 100 -0.56 -1.18 -10.38
CA GLY A 100 0.15 -0.05 -11.00
C GLY A 100 -0.39 1.33 -10.58
N ASP A 101 -1.06 1.42 -9.45
CA ASP A 101 -1.71 2.66 -8.98
C ASP A 101 -0.89 3.45 -7.96
N VAL A 102 0.35 3.05 -7.67
CA VAL A 102 1.25 3.80 -6.79
C VAL A 102 2.20 4.69 -7.61
N PRO A 103 2.13 6.01 -7.47
CA PRO A 103 3.00 6.92 -8.23
C PRO A 103 4.37 7.06 -7.56
N TRP A 104 5.20 6.03 -7.62
CA TRP A 104 6.50 5.96 -6.95
C TRP A 104 7.45 7.11 -7.28
N SER A 105 7.35 7.68 -8.47
CA SER A 105 8.17 8.82 -8.90
C SER A 105 7.86 10.13 -8.15
N GLU A 106 6.77 10.18 -7.39
CA GLU A 106 6.38 11.40 -6.68
C GLU A 106 7.02 11.51 -5.29
N ASP A 107 7.57 10.41 -4.72
CA ASP A 107 8.28 10.45 -3.42
C ASP A 107 9.38 9.39 -3.33
N ASP A 108 10.62 9.82 -3.52
CA ASP A 108 11.81 8.96 -3.50
C ASP A 108 12.05 8.31 -2.14
N ALA A 109 11.69 8.96 -1.03
CA ALA A 109 11.87 8.40 0.30
C ALA A 109 10.87 7.28 0.59
N ALA A 110 9.61 7.45 0.16
CA ALA A 110 8.60 6.41 0.24
C ALA A 110 8.99 5.21 -0.64
N LYS A 111 9.46 5.46 -1.85
CA LYS A 111 9.97 4.43 -2.76
C LYS A 111 11.13 3.65 -2.15
N ALA A 112 12.14 4.33 -1.64
CA ALA A 112 13.30 3.70 -1.01
C ALA A 112 12.92 2.90 0.25
N TRP A 113 12.00 3.41 1.07
CA TRP A 113 11.46 2.68 2.20
C TRP A 113 10.73 1.40 1.76
N TYR A 114 9.86 1.50 0.76
CA TYR A 114 9.11 0.33 0.26
C TYR A 114 10.04 -0.72 -0.34
N ALA A 115 11.05 -0.33 -1.10
CA ALA A 115 12.07 -1.24 -1.63
C ALA A 115 12.79 -2.01 -0.51
N ARG A 116 13.13 -1.35 0.61
CA ARG A 116 13.73 -2.02 1.79
C ARG A 116 12.79 -3.04 2.44
N VAL A 117 11.49 -2.74 2.56
CA VAL A 117 10.51 -3.68 3.13
C VAL A 117 10.28 -4.84 2.18
N LYS A 118 10.08 -4.55 0.91
CA LYS A 118 9.83 -5.49 -0.19
C LYS A 118 10.95 -6.52 -0.35
N SER A 119 12.21 -6.10 -0.15
CA SER A 119 13.40 -6.95 -0.26
C SER A 119 13.56 -7.93 0.91
N ARG A 120 12.80 -7.79 1.98
CA ARG A 120 12.90 -8.69 3.14
C ARG A 120 12.44 -10.10 2.80
N PRO A 121 13.15 -11.14 3.28
CA PRO A 121 12.76 -12.54 3.04
C PRO A 121 11.31 -12.85 3.46
N SER A 122 10.82 -12.21 4.53
CA SER A 122 9.45 -12.36 5.02
C SER A 122 8.37 -11.76 4.11
N PHE A 123 8.74 -10.82 3.24
CA PHE A 123 7.82 -10.14 2.32
C PHE A 123 7.85 -10.75 0.90
N ARG A 124 8.99 -11.32 0.50
CA ARG A 124 9.19 -11.88 -0.86
C ARG A 124 8.16 -12.90 -1.32
N PRO A 125 7.65 -13.82 -0.46
CA PRO A 125 6.62 -14.77 -0.91
C PRO A 125 5.37 -14.09 -1.46
N LEU A 126 5.01 -12.92 -0.93
CA LEU A 126 3.87 -12.13 -1.40
C LEU A 126 4.03 -11.71 -2.87
N LEU A 127 5.25 -11.43 -3.30
CA LEU A 127 5.55 -10.96 -4.67
C LEU A 127 5.45 -12.07 -5.73
N SER A 128 5.38 -13.34 -5.31
CA SER A 128 5.14 -14.47 -6.22
C SER A 128 3.65 -14.77 -6.43
N GLU A 129 2.77 -14.15 -5.65
CA GLU A 129 1.33 -14.29 -5.81
C GLU A 129 0.85 -13.56 -7.07
N TRP A 130 -0.10 -14.13 -7.75
CA TRP A 130 -0.69 -13.55 -8.96
C TRP A 130 -2.18 -13.81 -9.07
N LEU A 131 -2.88 -12.92 -9.74
CA LEU A 131 -4.32 -13.01 -9.98
C LEU A 131 -4.57 -13.42 -11.43
N ALA A 132 -5.36 -14.48 -11.63
CA ALA A 132 -5.75 -14.92 -12.96
C ALA A 132 -6.47 -13.80 -13.74
N GLY A 133 -5.98 -13.49 -14.93
CA GLY A 133 -6.56 -12.45 -15.77
C GLY A 133 -6.24 -10.99 -15.37
N VAL A 134 -5.43 -10.78 -14.34
CA VAL A 134 -4.99 -9.45 -13.91
C VAL A 134 -3.46 -9.47 -13.77
N PRO A 135 -2.70 -9.02 -14.78
CA PRO A 135 -1.25 -9.02 -14.70
C PRO A 135 -0.75 -8.01 -13.68
N ALA A 136 0.32 -8.38 -12.96
CA ALA A 136 1.00 -7.47 -12.05
C ALA A 136 1.66 -6.31 -12.80
N SER A 137 1.77 -5.16 -12.15
CA SER A 137 2.52 -4.03 -12.66
C SER A 137 4.02 -4.36 -12.78
N ARG A 138 4.74 -3.58 -13.57
CA ARG A 138 6.19 -3.75 -13.76
C ARG A 138 6.97 -3.54 -12.46
N THR A 139 6.50 -2.64 -11.60
CA THR A 139 7.16 -2.32 -10.32
C THR A 139 6.92 -3.38 -9.25
N TYR A 140 5.87 -4.20 -9.38
CA TYR A 140 5.47 -5.13 -8.33
C TYR A 140 6.52 -6.18 -7.99
N VAL A 141 7.10 -6.81 -9.01
CA VAL A 141 8.12 -7.87 -8.83
C VAL A 141 9.55 -7.35 -8.83
N ASP A 142 9.76 -6.13 -9.32
CA ASP A 142 11.07 -5.49 -9.37
C ASP A 142 11.43 -4.94 -7.98
N LEU A 143 12.59 -5.34 -7.47
CA LEU A 143 13.08 -4.87 -6.16
C LEU A 143 13.83 -3.53 -6.28
N ASP A 144 14.28 -3.18 -7.48
CA ASP A 144 15.07 -1.99 -7.78
C ASP A 144 14.32 -0.98 -8.66
N PHE A 145 12.99 -1.02 -8.63
CA PHE A 145 12.08 -0.23 -9.47
C PHE A 145 12.23 1.28 -9.35
#